data_6be8d755d4d82a55ac06d6a144d7de30
#
_entry.id   6be8d755d4d82a55ac06d6a144d7de30
#
_cell.length_a   1.000
_cell.length_b   1.000
_cell.length_c   1.000
_cell.angle_alpha   90.00
_cell.angle_beta   90.00
_cell.angle_gamma   90.00
#
_symmetry.space_group_name_H-M   'P 1'
#
loop_
_entity.id
_entity.type
_entity.pdbx_description
1 polymer ?
#
loop_
_entity_poly.entity_id
_entity_poly.type
_entity_poly.pdbx_seq_one_letter_code
_entity_poly.pdbx_strand_id
1 'polypeptide(L)'
;MGKTYGFIYNEHNGDNLFRYEGKRLIGQFIGSDFKEGCDCNYYFERRYGISGKAGKHCWRGRGYVFFTHQKICHLVVMRNSDDKPALSNIEEALIELRDIMIKRGFKQVVLPRIEGIEWQKVHDLIFKVFGGTTLDVLVVYNQEEYLFEMPPDTELLNWKCGETERKYY
;
A
#
# COMPACT_ATOMS: atom_id res chain seq x y z
N MET A 1 16.99 -16.38 -26.40
CA MET A 1 16.78 -16.71 -25.00
C MET A 1 15.95 -15.64 -24.32
N GLY A 2 14.84 -16.03 -23.80
CA GLY A 2 14.04 -15.11 -23.01
C GLY A 2 14.71 -14.81 -21.68
N LYS A 3 14.97 -13.55 -21.41
CA LYS A 3 15.41 -13.16 -20.08
C LYS A 3 14.20 -13.23 -19.14
N THR A 4 14.33 -13.99 -18.09
CA THR A 4 13.38 -13.97 -17.02
C THR A 4 13.63 -12.67 -16.26
N TYR A 5 12.71 -11.73 -16.40
CA TYR A 5 12.76 -10.51 -15.59
C TYR A 5 12.29 -10.89 -14.20
N GLY A 6 13.20 -10.90 -13.26
CA GLY A 6 12.87 -11.16 -11.88
C GLY A 6 12.23 -9.97 -11.21
N PHE A 7 12.03 -10.11 -9.91
CA PHE A 7 11.53 -9.06 -9.04
C PHE A 7 12.44 -7.83 -9.08
N ILE A 8 11.84 -6.65 -9.20
CA ILE A 8 12.54 -5.36 -9.20
C ILE A 8 12.23 -4.63 -7.90
N TYR A 9 13.27 -4.19 -7.19
CA TYR A 9 13.12 -3.43 -5.97
C TYR A 9 13.98 -2.18 -6.02
N ASN A 10 13.40 -1.04 -5.68
CA ASN A 10 14.11 0.25 -5.58
C ASN A 10 13.64 1.02 -4.36
N GLU A 11 14.50 1.87 -3.82
CA GLU A 11 14.17 2.82 -2.77
C GLU A 11 14.57 4.22 -3.23
N HIS A 12 13.66 5.17 -3.05
CA HIS A 12 13.90 6.57 -3.40
C HIS A 12 13.78 7.46 -2.17
N ASN A 13 14.87 8.11 -1.81
CA ASN A 13 14.92 9.08 -0.73
C ASN A 13 14.42 10.44 -1.24
N GLY A 14 13.50 11.07 -0.52
CA GLY A 14 12.99 12.39 -0.88
C GLY A 14 11.92 12.39 -1.97
N ASP A 15 11.50 11.23 -2.41
CA ASP A 15 10.42 11.09 -3.38
C ASP A 15 9.06 11.13 -2.67
N ASN A 16 7.95 10.99 -3.42
CA ASN A 16 6.61 11.05 -2.87
C ASN A 16 5.70 10.02 -3.52
N LEU A 17 4.86 9.37 -2.72
CA LEU A 17 3.91 8.36 -3.17
C LEU A 17 3.02 8.87 -4.30
N PHE A 18 2.49 10.08 -4.16
CA PHE A 18 1.45 10.59 -5.04
C PHE A 18 1.97 11.04 -6.40
N ARG A 19 3.31 11.12 -6.55
CA ARG A 19 3.93 11.31 -7.85
C ARG A 19 3.57 10.17 -8.82
N TYR A 20 3.28 9.00 -8.28
CA TYR A 20 2.99 7.79 -9.06
C TYR A 20 1.50 7.51 -9.22
N GLU A 21 0.65 8.45 -8.82
CA GLU A 21 -0.80 8.33 -8.99
C GLU A 21 -1.16 8.08 -10.45
N GLY A 22 -1.96 7.04 -10.68
CA GLY A 22 -2.33 6.62 -12.03
C GLY A 22 -1.26 5.81 -12.77
N LYS A 23 -0.03 5.77 -12.29
CA LYS A 23 1.09 5.06 -12.91
C LYS A 23 1.43 3.75 -12.21
N ARG A 24 1.32 3.74 -10.89
CA ARG A 24 1.56 2.56 -10.05
C ARG A 24 0.39 2.38 -9.11
N LEU A 25 0.19 1.16 -8.65
CA LEU A 25 -0.64 0.92 -7.47
C LEU A 25 0.01 1.63 -6.28
N ILE A 26 -0.75 2.45 -5.57
CA ILE A 26 -0.25 3.14 -4.39
C ILE A 26 -0.75 2.41 -3.16
N GLY A 27 0.16 2.07 -2.24
CA GLY A 27 -0.19 1.43 -0.98
C GLY A 27 0.33 2.20 0.22
N GLN A 28 -0.24 1.94 1.36
CA GLN A 28 0.26 2.41 2.65
C GLN A 28 0.03 1.35 3.71
N PHE A 29 0.77 1.45 4.82
CA PHE A 29 0.57 0.61 6.00
C PHE A 29 -0.33 1.36 6.97
N ILE A 30 -1.35 0.70 7.50
CA ILE A 30 -2.36 1.36 8.33
C ILE A 30 -2.95 0.39 9.37
N GLY A 31 -3.58 0.95 10.40
CA GLY A 31 -4.40 0.19 11.34
C GLY A 31 -5.81 0.00 10.80
N SER A 32 -6.52 -1.00 11.31
CA SER A 32 -7.88 -1.29 10.88
C SER A 32 -8.89 -0.22 11.29
N ASP A 33 -8.51 0.71 12.16
CA ASP A 33 -9.32 1.87 12.51
C ASP A 33 -9.29 2.98 11.45
N PHE A 34 -8.39 2.90 10.50
CA PHE A 34 -8.21 3.87 9.40
C PHE A 34 -8.02 5.31 9.90
N LYS A 35 -7.42 5.47 11.08
CA LYS A 35 -7.19 6.79 11.65
C LYS A 35 -5.93 7.45 11.13
N GLU A 36 -5.99 8.78 11.00
CA GLU A 36 -4.81 9.61 10.85
C GLU A 36 -3.93 9.40 12.08
N GLY A 37 -2.68 9.42 11.95
CA GLY A 37 -1.80 9.33 13.11
C GLY A 37 -0.46 8.68 12.82
N CYS A 38 -0.32 8.09 11.65
CA CYS A 38 0.92 7.51 11.21
C CYS A 38 1.31 8.10 9.88
N ASP A 39 2.51 8.59 9.76
CA ASP A 39 3.18 8.93 8.50
C ASP A 39 2.28 9.52 7.42
N CYS A 40 2.01 8.70 6.41
CA CYS A 40 1.27 9.12 5.23
C CYS A 40 -0.25 9.11 5.41
N ASN A 41 -0.77 8.54 6.51
CA ASN A 41 -2.22 8.38 6.69
C ASN A 41 -2.97 9.71 6.62
N TYR A 42 -2.39 10.74 7.22
CA TYR A 42 -2.94 12.10 7.19
C TYR A 42 -3.12 12.59 5.75
N TYR A 43 -2.13 12.38 4.89
CA TYR A 43 -2.18 12.85 3.50
C TYR A 43 -3.11 12.00 2.66
N PHE A 44 -3.19 10.70 2.92
CA PHE A 44 -4.17 9.82 2.29
C PHE A 44 -5.59 10.26 2.61
N GLU A 45 -5.85 10.58 3.88
CA GLU A 45 -7.18 11.06 4.30
C GLU A 45 -7.54 12.38 3.64
N ARG A 46 -6.62 13.34 3.64
CA ARG A 46 -6.85 14.65 3.02
C ARG A 46 -7.04 14.54 1.51
N ARG A 47 -6.29 13.66 0.87
CA ARG A 47 -6.29 13.54 -0.57
C ARG A 47 -7.46 12.71 -1.09
N TYR A 48 -7.78 11.63 -0.43
CA TYR A 48 -8.73 10.64 -0.94
C TYR A 48 -9.96 10.39 -0.07
N GLY A 49 -9.99 10.87 1.15
CA GLY A 49 -11.11 10.61 2.06
C GLY A 49 -11.26 9.14 2.40
N ILE A 50 -10.18 8.48 2.76
CA ILE A 50 -10.15 7.01 2.95
C ILE A 50 -11.07 6.52 4.05
N SER A 51 -11.23 7.24 5.16
CA SER A 51 -12.08 6.82 6.27
C SER A 51 -13.54 6.74 5.85
N GLY A 52 -14.01 7.70 5.05
CA GLY A 52 -15.36 7.68 4.50
C GLY A 52 -15.57 6.54 3.51
N LYS A 53 -14.55 6.21 2.72
CA LYS A 53 -14.58 5.10 1.77
C LYS A 53 -14.50 3.74 2.46
N ALA A 54 -13.73 3.63 3.53
CA ALA A 54 -13.57 2.38 4.28
C ALA A 54 -14.86 2.01 5.03
N GLY A 55 -15.63 3.02 5.48
CA GLY A 55 -16.83 2.78 6.27
C GLY A 55 -16.48 2.13 7.62
N LYS A 56 -17.36 1.25 8.09
CA LYS A 56 -17.09 0.46 9.30
C LYS A 56 -16.19 -0.71 8.94
N HIS A 57 -15.02 -0.73 9.52
CA HIS A 57 -14.01 -1.74 9.23
C HIS A 57 -13.53 -2.39 10.53
N CYS A 58 -13.31 -3.69 10.50
CA CYS A 58 -12.92 -4.46 11.69
C CYS A 58 -11.61 -5.17 11.47
N TRP A 59 -10.82 -5.26 12.54
CA TRP A 59 -9.60 -6.06 12.54
C TRP A 59 -9.93 -7.54 12.31
N ARG A 60 -9.19 -8.17 11.40
CA ARG A 60 -9.40 -9.57 11.01
C ARG A 60 -8.53 -10.57 11.75
N GLY A 61 -7.75 -10.08 12.73
CA GLY A 61 -6.81 -10.92 13.47
C GLY A 61 -5.53 -11.26 12.71
N ARG A 62 -5.35 -10.71 11.52
CA ARG A 62 -4.18 -10.93 10.66
C ARG A 62 -3.97 -9.74 9.74
N GLY A 63 -2.81 -9.65 9.11
CA GLY A 63 -2.55 -8.66 8.06
C GLY A 63 -3.37 -8.95 6.81
N TYR A 64 -3.85 -7.91 6.16
CA TYR A 64 -4.63 -8.04 4.94
C TYR A 64 -4.57 -6.75 4.13
N VAL A 65 -5.12 -6.78 2.91
CA VAL A 65 -5.15 -5.63 2.00
C VAL A 65 -6.59 -5.18 1.79
N PHE A 66 -6.82 -3.88 1.82
CA PHE A 66 -8.12 -3.28 1.60
C PHE A 66 -8.00 -2.12 0.60
N PHE A 67 -8.87 -2.09 -0.39
CA PHE A 67 -8.88 -1.03 -1.40
C PHE A 67 -9.95 0.00 -1.08
N THR A 68 -9.57 1.28 -1.07
CA THR A 68 -10.53 2.39 -0.98
C THR A 68 -10.80 3.01 -2.35
N HIS A 69 -9.85 2.86 -3.26
CA HIS A 69 -9.94 3.39 -4.63
C HIS A 69 -9.31 2.37 -5.59
N GLN A 70 -9.59 2.49 -6.87
CA GLN A 70 -9.16 1.51 -7.87
C GLN A 70 -7.66 1.19 -7.81
N LYS A 71 -6.82 2.20 -7.60
CA LYS A 71 -5.37 2.05 -7.57
C LYS A 71 -4.77 2.52 -6.24
N ILE A 72 -5.57 2.53 -5.19
CA ILE A 72 -5.14 2.88 -3.84
C ILE A 72 -5.50 1.74 -2.90
N CYS A 73 -4.50 1.12 -2.32
CA CYS A 73 -4.69 0.02 -1.36
C CYS A 73 -4.07 0.35 -0.01
N HIS A 74 -4.52 -0.36 0.98
CA HIS A 74 -4.04 -0.22 2.36
C HIS A 74 -3.65 -1.59 2.87
N LEU A 75 -2.41 -1.70 3.33
CA LEU A 75 -1.93 -2.89 4.01
C LEU A 75 -2.26 -2.72 5.49
N VAL A 76 -3.30 -3.41 5.93
CA VAL A 76 -3.76 -3.33 7.31
C VAL A 76 -2.95 -4.29 8.12
N VAL A 77 -2.06 -3.77 8.97
CA VAL A 77 -1.02 -4.55 9.66
C VAL A 77 -1.13 -4.49 11.18
N MET A 78 -2.13 -3.78 11.69
CA MET A 78 -2.36 -3.63 13.12
C MET A 78 -3.83 -3.32 13.38
N ARG A 79 -4.27 -3.55 14.59
CA ARG A 79 -5.65 -3.29 14.97
C ARG A 79 -5.93 -1.78 15.04
N ASN A 80 -5.07 -1.05 15.72
CA ASN A 80 -5.19 0.41 15.89
C ASN A 80 -3.95 1.08 15.33
N SER A 81 -4.12 2.28 14.81
CA SER A 81 -3.01 3.03 14.18
C SER A 81 -1.86 3.37 15.13
N ASP A 82 -2.10 3.43 16.44
CA ASP A 82 -1.07 3.66 17.44
C ASP A 82 -0.40 2.37 17.94
N ASP A 83 -0.85 1.22 17.51
CA ASP A 83 -0.23 -0.05 17.89
C ASP A 83 1.09 -0.22 17.14
N LYS A 84 1.98 -1.04 17.71
CA LYS A 84 3.19 -1.46 17.03
C LYS A 84 2.84 -2.62 16.08
N PRO A 85 3.14 -2.52 14.78
CA PRO A 85 2.85 -3.61 13.86
C PRO A 85 3.74 -4.82 14.13
N ALA A 86 3.18 -6.02 14.03
CA ALA A 86 3.93 -7.27 14.12
C ALA A 86 4.43 -7.68 12.74
N LEU A 87 5.63 -8.23 12.67
CA LEU A 87 6.21 -8.71 11.40
C LEU A 87 5.32 -9.74 10.71
N SER A 88 4.66 -10.61 11.48
CA SER A 88 3.74 -11.61 10.92
C SER A 88 2.57 -10.95 10.19
N ASN A 89 2.04 -9.87 10.73
CA ASN A 89 0.94 -9.14 10.09
C ASN A 89 1.40 -8.44 8.81
N ILE A 90 2.61 -7.90 8.83
CA ILE A 90 3.22 -7.27 7.65
C ILE A 90 3.42 -8.32 6.55
N GLU A 91 3.95 -9.48 6.91
CA GLU A 91 4.17 -10.57 5.96
C GLU A 91 2.85 -11.02 5.31
N GLU A 92 1.82 -11.23 6.11
CA GLU A 92 0.50 -11.63 5.63
C GLU A 92 -0.10 -10.61 4.65
N ALA A 93 0.02 -9.33 4.99
CA ALA A 93 -0.47 -8.26 4.12
C ALA A 93 0.33 -8.20 2.81
N LEU A 94 1.64 -8.37 2.86
CA LEU A 94 2.48 -8.39 1.66
C LEU A 94 2.16 -9.59 0.76
N ILE A 95 1.88 -10.76 1.33
CA ILE A 95 1.46 -11.94 0.57
C ILE A 95 0.15 -11.67 -0.16
N GLU A 96 -0.82 -11.10 0.55
CA GLU A 96 -2.11 -10.77 -0.06
C GLU A 96 -1.95 -9.70 -1.15
N LEU A 97 -1.11 -8.69 -0.94
CA LEU A 97 -0.81 -7.69 -1.95
C LEU A 97 -0.21 -8.32 -3.21
N ARG A 98 0.77 -9.20 -3.05
CA ARG A 98 1.38 -9.94 -4.16
C ARG A 98 0.31 -10.69 -4.96
N ASP A 99 -0.53 -11.45 -4.28
CA ASP A 99 -1.56 -12.27 -4.92
C ASP A 99 -2.60 -11.42 -5.65
N ILE A 100 -2.99 -10.29 -5.06
CA ILE A 100 -3.92 -9.34 -5.69
C ILE A 100 -3.28 -8.71 -6.93
N MET A 101 -2.02 -8.30 -6.83
CA MET A 101 -1.32 -7.71 -7.97
C MET A 101 -1.28 -8.67 -9.15
N ILE A 102 -0.91 -9.92 -8.90
CA ILE A 102 -0.84 -10.95 -9.94
C ILE A 102 -2.24 -11.18 -10.54
N LYS A 103 -3.24 -11.33 -9.69
CA LYS A 103 -4.61 -11.63 -10.12
C LYS A 103 -5.24 -10.51 -10.93
N ARG A 104 -5.00 -9.26 -10.55
CA ARG A 104 -5.60 -8.09 -11.21
C ARG A 104 -4.71 -7.46 -12.28
N GLY A 105 -3.51 -8.01 -12.49
CA GLY A 105 -2.61 -7.52 -13.52
C GLY A 105 -1.85 -6.24 -13.16
N PHE A 106 -1.74 -5.90 -11.89
CA PHE A 106 -0.85 -4.80 -11.47
C PHE A 106 0.60 -5.28 -11.55
N LYS A 107 1.44 -4.51 -12.23
CA LYS A 107 2.86 -4.84 -12.39
C LYS A 107 3.75 -4.10 -11.39
N GLN A 108 3.31 -2.95 -10.92
CA GLN A 108 4.11 -2.02 -10.14
C GLN A 108 3.33 -1.50 -8.96
N VAL A 109 3.99 -1.41 -7.81
CA VAL A 109 3.43 -0.80 -6.60
C VAL A 109 4.45 0.16 -6.01
N VAL A 110 3.97 1.22 -5.37
CA VAL A 110 4.78 2.12 -4.57
C VAL A 110 4.27 2.13 -3.15
N LEU A 111 5.19 2.00 -2.19
CA LEU A 111 4.90 1.92 -0.76
C LEU A 111 5.78 2.91 -0.01
N PRO A 112 5.31 3.45 1.12
CA PRO A 112 6.18 4.18 2.02
C PRO A 112 6.91 3.19 2.94
N ARG A 113 7.93 3.64 3.65
CA ARG A 113 8.45 2.87 4.78
C ARG A 113 7.44 2.90 5.91
N ILE A 114 7.40 1.82 6.68
CA ILE A 114 6.58 1.76 7.89
C ILE A 114 7.45 2.17 9.08
N GLU A 115 6.90 3.00 9.96
CA GLU A 115 7.57 3.38 11.21
C GLU A 115 7.24 2.41 12.34
N GLY A 116 8.00 2.49 13.41
CA GLY A 116 7.80 1.66 14.60
C GLY A 116 8.38 0.27 14.52
N ILE A 117 9.06 -0.06 13.41
CA ILE A 117 9.73 -1.34 13.22
C ILE A 117 11.00 -1.11 12.40
N GLU A 118 12.02 -1.92 12.63
CA GLU A 118 13.26 -1.83 11.90
C GLU A 118 13.03 -2.13 10.41
N TRP A 119 13.34 -1.16 9.55
CA TRP A 119 13.03 -1.26 8.12
C TRP A 119 13.71 -2.46 7.46
N GLN A 120 14.93 -2.80 7.87
CA GLN A 120 15.64 -3.95 7.29
C GLN A 120 14.82 -5.24 7.39
N LYS A 121 14.07 -5.42 8.47
CA LYS A 121 13.22 -6.60 8.64
C LYS A 121 12.06 -6.62 7.67
N VAL A 122 11.47 -5.45 7.40
CA VAL A 122 10.40 -5.31 6.41
C VAL A 122 10.97 -5.49 5.00
N HIS A 123 12.13 -4.92 4.73
CA HIS A 123 12.87 -5.11 3.47
C HIS A 123 13.05 -6.61 3.18
N ASP A 124 13.51 -7.36 4.16
CA ASP A 124 13.73 -8.81 4.01
C ASP A 124 12.42 -9.56 3.73
N LEU A 125 11.31 -9.13 4.34
CA LEU A 125 9.99 -9.70 4.05
C LEU A 125 9.54 -9.40 2.63
N ILE A 126 9.79 -8.19 2.13
CA ILE A 126 9.47 -7.83 0.76
C ILE A 126 10.19 -8.75 -0.21
N PHE A 127 11.48 -8.98 0.00
CA PHE A 127 12.25 -9.90 -0.84
C PHE A 127 11.78 -11.36 -0.72
N LYS A 128 11.44 -11.78 0.48
CA LYS A 128 10.90 -13.13 0.71
C LYS A 128 9.57 -13.34 -0.04
N VAL A 129 8.67 -12.35 0.03
CA VAL A 129 7.34 -12.46 -0.55
C VAL A 129 7.35 -12.27 -2.07
N PHE A 130 8.08 -11.27 -2.56
CA PHE A 130 8.06 -10.89 -3.98
C PHE A 130 9.18 -11.52 -4.82
N GLY A 131 10.16 -12.13 -4.18
CA GLY A 131 11.39 -12.60 -4.86
C GLY A 131 11.19 -13.58 -5.99
N GLY A 132 10.12 -14.36 -5.99
CA GLY A 132 9.81 -15.30 -7.06
C GLY A 132 8.87 -14.75 -8.13
N THR A 133 8.59 -13.46 -8.12
CA THR A 133 7.65 -12.80 -9.04
C THR A 133 8.39 -11.94 -10.06
N THR A 134 7.63 -11.37 -11.00
CA THR A 134 8.12 -10.36 -11.94
C THR A 134 7.61 -8.96 -11.59
N LEU A 135 7.17 -8.76 -10.35
CA LEU A 135 6.61 -7.50 -9.90
C LEU A 135 7.69 -6.47 -9.56
N ASP A 136 7.32 -5.21 -9.61
CA ASP A 136 8.18 -4.07 -9.34
C ASP A 136 7.68 -3.36 -8.09
N VAL A 137 8.48 -3.32 -7.03
CA VAL A 137 8.17 -2.65 -5.77
C VAL A 137 9.11 -1.46 -5.61
N LEU A 138 8.54 -0.27 -5.50
CA LEU A 138 9.27 0.94 -5.18
C LEU A 138 8.89 1.38 -3.77
N VAL A 139 9.88 1.66 -2.95
CA VAL A 139 9.68 2.21 -1.60
C VAL A 139 10.19 3.64 -1.58
N VAL A 140 9.37 4.55 -1.07
CA VAL A 140 9.73 5.97 -0.96
C VAL A 140 9.80 6.36 0.52
N TYR A 141 10.73 7.24 0.86
CA TYR A 141 10.91 7.69 2.24
C TYR A 141 11.46 9.12 2.26
N ASN A 142 11.38 9.78 3.42
CA ASN A 142 11.70 11.20 3.57
C ASN A 142 10.98 12.04 2.50
N GLN A 143 9.66 11.84 2.41
CA GLN A 143 8.85 12.39 1.34
C GLN A 143 8.74 13.91 1.41
N GLU A 144 8.85 14.56 0.26
CA GLU A 144 8.73 16.01 0.14
C GLU A 144 7.26 16.43 0.33
N GLU A 145 6.99 17.22 1.37
CA GLU A 145 5.63 17.60 1.76
C GLU A 145 4.87 18.35 0.67
N TYR A 146 5.53 19.23 -0.07
CA TYR A 146 4.86 20.02 -1.11
C TYR A 146 4.23 19.17 -2.20
N LEU A 147 4.70 17.95 -2.41
CA LEU A 147 4.13 17.05 -3.41
C LEU A 147 2.78 16.46 -2.99
N PHE A 148 2.43 16.55 -1.72
CA PHE A 148 1.13 16.09 -1.23
C PHE A 148 -0.02 17.04 -1.62
N GLU A 149 0.30 18.25 -2.04
CA GLU A 149 -0.70 19.26 -2.40
C GLU A 149 -1.17 19.18 -3.85
N MET A 150 -0.63 18.28 -4.65
CA MET A 150 -1.07 18.08 -6.02
C MET A 150 -2.52 17.59 -6.05
N PRO A 151 -3.37 18.12 -6.96
CA PRO A 151 -4.77 17.69 -7.03
C PRO A 151 -4.86 16.20 -7.39
N PRO A 152 -5.80 15.46 -6.75
CA PRO A 152 -5.98 14.05 -7.05
C PRO A 152 -6.69 13.84 -8.38
N ASP A 153 -6.54 12.64 -8.95
CA ASP A 153 -7.26 12.20 -10.13
C ASP A 153 -8.75 12.02 -9.78
N THR A 154 -9.62 12.76 -10.45
CA THR A 154 -11.07 12.72 -10.19
C THR A 154 -11.70 11.37 -10.52
N GLU A 155 -11.23 10.68 -11.53
CA GLU A 155 -11.73 9.35 -11.88
C GLU A 155 -11.44 8.35 -10.75
N LEU A 156 -10.25 8.46 -10.16
CA LEU A 156 -9.85 7.62 -9.04
C LEU A 156 -10.75 7.85 -7.82
N LEU A 157 -11.17 9.11 -7.59
CA LEU A 157 -12.03 9.46 -6.46
C LEU A 157 -13.46 8.92 -6.63
N ASN A 158 -13.92 8.73 -7.86
CA ASN A 158 -15.26 8.26 -8.15
C ASN A 158 -15.42 6.74 -8.04
N TRP A 159 -14.31 6.01 -7.91
CA TRP A 159 -14.36 4.55 -7.75
C TRP A 159 -15.05 4.16 -6.44
N LYS A 160 -15.94 3.19 -6.51
CA LYS A 160 -16.63 2.67 -5.33
C LYS A 160 -15.83 1.53 -4.72
N CYS A 161 -15.70 1.60 -3.39
CA CYS A 161 -15.02 0.57 -2.62
C CYS A 161 -15.67 -0.80 -2.87
N GLY A 162 -14.87 -1.80 -3.19
CA GLY A 162 -15.33 -3.17 -3.42
C GLY A 162 -15.72 -3.52 -4.86
N GLU A 163 -15.83 -2.56 -5.77
CA GLU A 163 -16.17 -2.85 -7.17
C GLU A 163 -15.21 -3.85 -7.81
N THR A 164 -13.92 -3.62 -7.66
CA THR A 164 -12.90 -4.50 -8.22
C THR A 164 -12.89 -5.85 -7.50
N GLU A 165 -13.12 -5.85 -6.19
CA GLU A 165 -13.15 -7.06 -5.38
C GLU A 165 -14.29 -7.99 -5.82
N ARG A 166 -15.48 -7.45 -6.05
CA ARG A 166 -16.63 -8.23 -6.55
C ARG A 166 -16.32 -8.91 -7.88
N LYS A 167 -15.51 -8.28 -8.71
CA LYS A 167 -15.16 -8.80 -10.02
C LYS A 167 -14.13 -9.92 -9.95
N TYR A 168 -13.23 -9.90 -8.98
CA TYR A 168 -12.05 -10.78 -8.91
C TYR A 168 -12.07 -11.79 -7.76
N TYR A 169 -12.98 -11.67 -6.82
CA TYR A 169 -13.10 -12.62 -5.70
C TYR A 169 -14.34 -13.47 -5.79
#